data_fe3afe8c6ac8f9f7a42c32457f15f9d5
#
_entry.id   fe3afe8c6ac8f9f7a42c32457f15f9d5
#
_cell.length_a   1.000
_cell.length_b   1.000
_cell.length_c   1.000
_cell.angle_alpha   90.00
_cell.angle_beta   90.00
_cell.angle_gamma   90.00
#
_symmetry.space_group_name_H-M   'P 1'
#
loop_
_entity.id
_entity.type
_entity.pdbx_description
1 polymer ?
#
loop_
_entity_poly.entity_id
_entity_poly.type
_entity_poly.pdbx_seq_one_letter_code
_entity_poly.pdbx_strand_id
1 'polypeptide(L)'
;MARTALFGGSFDPVHYGHLVLADDVRERLFLDRVIFMPAGVPPHKPERGLAPAQHRYAMVRLAIADTPAFDVSDLELRRAGPSYTIDTVEALGVAPDELFLVIGSETFLDLLSWREPRRLAARCRIVVIPRAGSAFDAEGAAARKVVREIGVDGISVADAGAVPARGVIVVHATSLPISASELRTRAAAGRSLAYRVPAPVATYIAHHRLYGWPA
;
A
#
# COMPACT_ATOMS: atom_id res chain seq x y z
N MET A 1 -21.09 1.78 -9.89
CA MET A 1 -20.53 1.73 -8.53
C MET A 1 -19.02 1.87 -8.63
N ALA A 2 -18.41 2.64 -7.72
CA ALA A 2 -17.02 3.07 -7.89
C ALA A 2 -16.03 2.03 -7.32
N ARG A 3 -15.24 1.38 -8.19
CA ARG A 3 -14.20 0.41 -7.82
C ARG A 3 -13.01 1.16 -7.19
N THR A 4 -12.70 0.82 -5.96
CA THR A 4 -11.74 1.57 -5.14
C THR A 4 -10.59 0.67 -4.69
N ALA A 5 -9.33 1.05 -4.93
CA ALA A 5 -8.19 0.42 -4.25
C ALA A 5 -7.94 1.07 -2.89
N LEU A 6 -7.65 0.24 -1.89
CA LEU A 6 -7.05 0.64 -0.63
C LEU A 6 -5.57 0.25 -0.66
N PHE A 7 -4.70 1.23 -0.67
CA PHE A 7 -3.26 1.04 -0.66
C PHE A 7 -2.68 1.52 0.68
N GLY A 8 -2.57 0.59 1.62
CA GLY A 8 -2.00 0.82 2.94
C GLY A 8 -0.47 0.79 2.94
N GLY A 9 0.15 1.63 3.75
CA GLY A 9 1.60 1.63 3.87
C GLY A 9 2.14 2.60 4.91
N SER A 10 3.42 2.43 5.26
CA SER A 10 4.09 3.42 6.12
C SER A 10 4.31 4.74 5.38
N PHE A 11 4.61 4.70 4.08
CA PHE A 11 4.94 5.86 3.23
C PHE A 11 5.97 6.79 3.89
N ASP A 12 7.12 6.24 4.22
CA ASP A 12 8.13 6.88 5.07
C ASP A 12 9.52 7.00 4.39
N PRO A 13 9.64 7.86 3.36
CA PRO A 13 8.61 8.64 2.68
C PRO A 13 7.87 7.88 1.57
N VAL A 14 6.78 8.46 1.09
CA VAL A 14 6.20 8.11 -0.21
C VAL A 14 7.21 8.40 -1.32
N HIS A 15 7.21 7.57 -2.38
CA HIS A 15 8.16 7.68 -3.48
C HIS A 15 7.55 7.17 -4.79
N TYR A 16 8.23 7.43 -5.93
CA TYR A 16 7.72 7.04 -7.24
C TYR A 16 7.42 5.55 -7.37
N GLY A 17 8.14 4.68 -6.65
CA GLY A 17 7.80 3.24 -6.63
C GLY A 17 6.38 2.96 -6.10
N HIS A 18 5.89 3.73 -5.13
CA HIS A 18 4.51 3.62 -4.65
C HIS A 18 3.51 4.17 -5.68
N LEU A 19 3.82 5.31 -6.31
CA LEU A 19 2.91 6.00 -7.21
C LEU A 19 2.70 5.21 -8.51
N VAL A 20 3.79 4.74 -9.12
CA VAL A 20 3.76 3.92 -10.34
C VAL A 20 3.01 2.61 -10.10
N LEU A 21 3.28 1.95 -8.96
CA LEU A 21 2.57 0.72 -8.60
C LEU A 21 1.06 0.97 -8.43
N ALA A 22 0.68 2.06 -7.76
CA ALA A 22 -0.71 2.41 -7.54
C ALA A 22 -1.45 2.69 -8.87
N ASP A 23 -0.78 3.37 -9.80
CA ASP A 23 -1.35 3.68 -11.12
C ASP A 23 -1.47 2.43 -11.98
N ASP A 24 -0.45 1.59 -12.06
CA ASP A 24 -0.50 0.31 -12.76
C ASP A 24 -1.65 -0.58 -12.26
N VAL A 25 -1.83 -0.68 -10.94
CA VAL A 25 -2.93 -1.45 -10.35
C VAL A 25 -4.28 -0.86 -10.74
N ARG A 26 -4.40 0.48 -10.67
CA ARG A 26 -5.61 1.20 -11.05
C ARG A 26 -5.99 0.90 -12.50
N GLU A 27 -5.04 1.02 -13.42
CA GLU A 27 -5.29 0.79 -14.84
C GLU A 27 -5.61 -0.67 -15.15
N ARG A 28 -4.80 -1.61 -14.67
CA ARG A 28 -4.96 -3.04 -14.94
C ARG A 28 -6.25 -3.63 -14.40
N LEU A 29 -6.75 -3.10 -13.29
CA LEU A 29 -7.99 -3.55 -12.67
C LEU A 29 -9.18 -2.64 -12.98
N PHE A 30 -9.02 -1.62 -13.84
CA PHE A 30 -10.05 -0.64 -14.18
C PHE A 30 -10.71 -0.03 -12.93
N LEU A 31 -9.86 0.43 -11.99
CA LEU A 31 -10.36 1.05 -10.77
C LEU A 31 -10.58 2.55 -10.99
N ASP A 32 -11.66 3.06 -10.41
CA ASP A 32 -12.01 4.47 -10.51
C ASP A 32 -11.08 5.34 -9.66
N ARG A 33 -10.62 4.80 -8.51
CA ARG A 33 -9.74 5.54 -7.59
C ARG A 33 -8.83 4.64 -6.76
N VAL A 34 -7.75 5.23 -6.25
CA VAL A 34 -6.85 4.63 -5.26
C VAL A 34 -6.83 5.51 -4.00
N ILE A 35 -7.15 4.93 -2.85
CA ILE A 35 -7.02 5.59 -1.54
C ILE A 35 -5.70 5.14 -0.91
N PHE A 36 -4.76 6.06 -0.78
CA PHE A 36 -3.57 5.87 0.03
C PHE A 36 -3.94 5.97 1.51
N MET A 37 -3.51 4.99 2.31
CA MET A 37 -3.77 4.93 3.74
C MET A 37 -2.45 4.89 4.51
N PRO A 38 -1.90 6.05 4.89
CA PRO A 38 -0.73 6.08 5.77
C PRO A 38 -1.08 5.44 7.12
N ALA A 39 -0.29 4.41 7.50
CA ALA A 39 -0.52 3.71 8.76
C ALA A 39 -0.38 4.67 9.96
N GLY A 40 -1.34 4.67 10.85
CA GLY A 40 -1.27 5.38 12.11
C GLY A 40 -0.20 4.75 13.01
N VAL A 41 -0.57 3.73 13.76
CA VAL A 41 0.31 2.91 14.59
C VAL A 41 0.34 1.48 14.02
N PRO A 42 1.35 1.13 13.18
CA PRO A 42 1.41 -0.19 12.57
C PRO A 42 1.61 -1.28 13.64
N PRO A 43 0.76 -2.31 13.74
CA PRO A 43 0.85 -3.32 14.79
C PRO A 43 2.12 -4.19 14.73
N HIS A 44 2.71 -4.32 13.54
CA HIS A 44 3.89 -5.18 13.30
C HIS A 44 5.21 -4.41 13.15
N LYS A 45 5.17 -3.07 13.27
CA LYS A 45 6.39 -2.23 13.23
C LYS A 45 6.43 -1.35 14.47
N PRO A 46 7.52 -1.40 15.25
CA PRO A 46 7.68 -0.45 16.33
C PRO A 46 7.68 0.98 15.77
N GLU A 47 7.05 1.92 16.45
CA GLU A 47 7.01 3.34 16.08
C GLU A 47 8.42 3.97 15.99
N ARG A 48 9.42 3.32 16.59
CA ARG A 48 10.81 3.80 16.62
C ARG A 48 11.39 3.83 15.22
N GLY A 49 11.66 5.05 14.73
CA GLY A 49 12.34 5.31 13.46
C GLY A 49 11.45 5.69 12.30
N LEU A 50 10.12 5.72 12.46
CA LEU A 50 9.23 6.31 11.46
C LEU A 50 9.06 7.82 11.71
N ALA A 51 8.92 8.59 10.64
CA ALA A 51 8.48 9.98 10.77
C ALA A 51 7.04 10.01 11.35
N PRO A 52 6.69 11.05 12.15
CA PRO A 52 5.33 11.19 12.67
C PRO A 52 4.26 11.03 11.58
N ALA A 53 3.14 10.40 11.94
CA ALA A 53 2.11 10.03 10.96
C ALA A 53 1.58 11.23 10.17
N GLN A 54 1.49 12.41 10.80
CA GLN A 54 1.07 13.67 10.15
C GLN A 54 2.02 14.08 9.02
N HIS A 55 3.33 13.92 9.20
CA HIS A 55 4.30 14.20 8.15
C HIS A 55 4.17 13.20 7.00
N ARG A 56 3.96 11.91 7.30
CA ARG A 56 3.79 10.88 6.28
C ARG A 56 2.51 11.10 5.46
N TYR A 57 1.42 11.46 6.12
CA TYR A 57 0.17 11.87 5.46
C TYR A 57 0.38 13.11 4.58
N ALA A 58 1.02 14.16 5.10
CA ALA A 58 1.29 15.38 4.33
C ALA A 58 2.13 15.11 3.08
N MET A 59 3.15 14.25 3.18
CA MET A 59 3.96 13.85 2.04
C MET A 59 3.16 13.08 0.99
N VAL A 60 2.28 12.17 1.39
CA VAL A 60 1.40 11.47 0.44
C VAL A 60 0.47 12.47 -0.25
N ARG A 61 -0.18 13.37 0.49
CA ARG A 61 -1.06 14.40 -0.06
C ARG A 61 -0.35 15.27 -1.10
N LEU A 62 0.89 15.67 -0.82
CA LEU A 62 1.72 16.42 -1.78
C LEU A 62 2.10 15.59 -3.01
N ALA A 63 2.34 14.30 -2.82
CA ALA A 63 2.77 13.42 -3.91
C ALA A 63 1.68 13.15 -4.94
N ILE A 64 0.41 13.20 -4.54
CA ILE A 64 -0.74 12.84 -5.37
C ILE A 64 -1.59 14.03 -5.81
N ALA A 65 -1.18 15.27 -5.47
CA ALA A 65 -1.99 16.47 -5.64
C ALA A 65 -2.52 16.70 -7.06
N ASP A 66 -1.74 16.27 -8.07
CA ASP A 66 -2.06 16.45 -9.48
C ASP A 66 -2.71 15.22 -10.13
N THR A 67 -3.10 14.22 -9.33
CA THR A 67 -3.67 12.95 -9.82
C THR A 67 -5.12 12.79 -9.33
N PRO A 68 -6.13 13.16 -10.11
CA PRO A 68 -7.54 13.17 -9.65
C PRO A 68 -8.07 11.79 -9.21
N ALA A 69 -7.49 10.69 -9.73
CA ALA A 69 -7.87 9.33 -9.36
C ALA A 69 -7.24 8.86 -8.05
N PHE A 70 -6.35 9.65 -7.44
CA PHE A 70 -5.69 9.31 -6.17
C PHE A 70 -6.23 10.18 -5.04
N ASP A 71 -6.45 9.53 -3.91
CA ASP A 71 -6.89 10.18 -2.68
C ASP A 71 -6.02 9.70 -1.51
N VAL A 72 -6.03 10.42 -0.40
CA VAL A 72 -5.35 10.04 0.83
C VAL A 72 -6.28 10.18 2.02
N SER A 73 -6.37 9.12 2.83
CA SER A 73 -7.22 9.12 4.03
C SER A 73 -6.36 9.20 5.30
N ASP A 74 -6.81 10.02 6.25
CA ASP A 74 -6.26 10.12 7.59
C ASP A 74 -7.00 9.24 8.62
N LEU A 75 -7.82 8.32 8.15
CA LEU A 75 -8.69 7.46 8.96
C LEU A 75 -7.91 6.73 10.08
N GLU A 76 -6.74 6.18 9.74
CA GLU A 76 -5.89 5.50 10.72
C GLU A 76 -5.17 6.47 11.67
N LEU A 77 -4.90 7.70 11.24
CA LEU A 77 -4.28 8.72 12.08
C LEU A 77 -5.23 9.25 13.15
N ARG A 78 -6.53 9.23 12.88
CA ARG A 78 -7.57 9.65 13.85
C ARG A 78 -7.91 8.57 14.86
N ARG A 79 -7.55 7.31 14.58
CA ARG A 79 -7.84 6.18 15.45
C ARG A 79 -6.79 6.06 16.55
N ALA A 80 -7.24 5.93 17.80
CA ALA A 80 -6.36 5.61 18.92
C ALA A 80 -5.95 4.13 18.88
N GLY A 81 -4.69 3.84 19.21
CA GLY A 81 -4.15 2.48 19.28
C GLY A 81 -3.73 1.89 17.93
N PRO A 82 -3.47 0.57 17.89
CA PRO A 82 -2.98 -0.10 16.69
C PRO A 82 -3.95 -0.02 15.50
N SER A 83 -3.42 0.21 14.32
CA SER A 83 -4.18 0.28 13.06
C SER A 83 -4.31 -1.13 12.46
N TYR A 84 -5.39 -1.82 12.76
CA TYR A 84 -5.69 -3.10 12.12
C TYR A 84 -6.43 -2.88 10.78
N THR A 85 -6.01 -3.58 9.74
CA THR A 85 -6.55 -3.41 8.38
C THR A 85 -8.04 -3.74 8.30
N ILE A 86 -8.53 -4.72 9.05
CA ILE A 86 -9.97 -5.05 9.08
C ILE A 86 -10.80 -3.86 9.57
N ASP A 87 -10.36 -3.18 10.62
CA ASP A 87 -11.08 -2.03 11.17
C ASP A 87 -11.08 -0.85 10.17
N THR A 88 -10.02 -0.73 9.38
CA THR A 88 -9.88 0.30 8.33
C THR A 88 -10.79 0.01 7.15
N VAL A 89 -10.81 -1.23 6.66
CA VAL A 89 -11.69 -1.69 5.58
C VAL A 89 -13.16 -1.48 5.93
N GLU A 90 -13.57 -1.82 7.15
CA GLU A 90 -14.96 -1.63 7.59
C GLU A 90 -15.35 -0.16 7.74
N ALA A 91 -14.43 0.66 8.27
CA ALA A 91 -14.67 2.08 8.44
C ALA A 91 -14.74 2.87 7.12
N LEU A 92 -14.18 2.33 6.02
CA LEU A 92 -14.33 2.93 4.69
C LEU A 92 -15.75 2.83 4.14
N GLY A 93 -16.55 1.86 4.59
CA GLY A 93 -17.94 1.70 4.17
C GLY A 93 -18.15 1.39 2.68
N VAL A 94 -17.10 0.94 1.97
CA VAL A 94 -17.17 0.53 0.57
C VAL A 94 -17.68 -0.91 0.49
N ALA A 95 -18.51 -1.22 -0.52
CA ALA A 95 -19.01 -2.57 -0.71
C ALA A 95 -17.87 -3.56 -0.99
N PRO A 96 -17.97 -4.83 -0.49
CA PRO A 96 -16.85 -5.79 -0.57
C PRO A 96 -16.38 -6.11 -1.98
N ASP A 97 -17.26 -6.09 -2.96
CA ASP A 97 -16.98 -6.34 -4.39
C ASP A 97 -16.42 -5.12 -5.12
N GLU A 98 -16.43 -3.95 -4.49
CA GLU A 98 -15.91 -2.69 -5.01
C GLU A 98 -14.58 -2.27 -4.34
N LEU A 99 -14.20 -2.90 -3.22
CA LEU A 99 -12.99 -2.59 -2.47
C LEU A 99 -11.87 -3.59 -2.79
N PHE A 100 -10.72 -3.07 -3.18
CA PHE A 100 -9.52 -3.83 -3.56
C PHE A 100 -8.37 -3.48 -2.60
N LEU A 101 -8.03 -4.40 -1.71
CA LEU A 101 -6.90 -4.23 -0.79
C LEU A 101 -5.60 -4.61 -1.49
N VAL A 102 -4.71 -3.65 -1.71
CA VAL A 102 -3.43 -3.84 -2.39
C VAL A 102 -2.33 -4.12 -1.36
N ILE A 103 -1.70 -5.30 -1.47
CA ILE A 103 -0.60 -5.73 -0.59
C ILE A 103 0.52 -6.39 -1.40
N GLY A 104 1.74 -6.36 -0.88
CA GLY A 104 2.87 -7.10 -1.45
C GLY A 104 2.77 -8.61 -1.22
N SER A 105 3.44 -9.40 -2.06
CA SER A 105 3.43 -10.87 -1.97
C SER A 105 3.92 -11.42 -0.63
N GLU A 106 4.95 -10.82 -0.03
CA GLU A 106 5.44 -11.21 1.30
C GLU A 106 4.38 -10.98 2.37
N THR A 107 3.69 -9.84 2.30
CA THR A 107 2.59 -9.47 3.19
C THR A 107 1.41 -10.44 3.04
N PHE A 108 1.12 -10.86 1.80
CA PHE A 108 0.10 -11.86 1.52
C PHE A 108 0.43 -13.22 2.15
N LEU A 109 1.68 -13.66 2.06
CA LEU A 109 2.10 -14.92 2.69
C LEU A 109 2.02 -14.88 4.22
N ASP A 110 2.15 -13.68 4.82
CA ASP A 110 2.02 -13.44 6.26
C ASP A 110 0.59 -13.08 6.69
N LEU A 111 -0.37 -13.04 5.77
CA LEU A 111 -1.74 -12.56 6.01
C LEU A 111 -2.47 -13.32 7.14
N LEU A 112 -2.13 -14.58 7.36
CA LEU A 112 -2.71 -15.39 8.44
C LEU A 112 -2.33 -14.92 9.85
N SER A 113 -1.27 -14.10 9.98
CA SER A 113 -0.90 -13.44 11.23
C SER A 113 -1.71 -12.19 11.52
N TRP A 114 -2.46 -11.68 10.54
CA TRP A 114 -3.27 -10.49 10.69
C TRP A 114 -4.53 -10.74 11.51
N ARG A 115 -5.08 -9.66 12.05
CA ARG A 115 -6.34 -9.73 12.80
C ARG A 115 -7.50 -10.10 11.88
N GLU A 116 -8.22 -11.16 12.20
CA GLU A 116 -9.42 -11.64 11.51
C GLU A 116 -9.27 -11.79 9.97
N PRO A 117 -8.27 -12.55 9.46
CA PRO A 117 -7.95 -12.58 8.04
C PRO A 117 -9.11 -13.11 7.17
N ARG A 118 -9.93 -14.03 7.67
CA ARG A 118 -11.14 -14.51 6.97
C ARG A 118 -12.18 -13.40 6.81
N ARG A 119 -12.38 -12.62 7.88
CA ARG A 119 -13.32 -11.49 7.85
C ARG A 119 -12.82 -10.40 6.91
N LEU A 120 -11.53 -10.13 6.90
CA LEU A 120 -10.90 -9.21 5.95
C LEU A 120 -11.16 -9.65 4.51
N ALA A 121 -10.91 -10.91 4.17
CA ALA A 121 -11.13 -11.47 2.84
C ALA A 121 -12.63 -11.47 2.42
N ALA A 122 -13.54 -11.48 3.37
CA ALA A 122 -14.98 -11.34 3.11
C ALA A 122 -15.42 -9.87 2.89
N ARG A 123 -14.57 -8.89 3.26
CA ARG A 123 -14.87 -7.46 3.19
C ARG A 123 -14.19 -6.73 2.03
N CYS A 124 -13.25 -7.35 1.34
CA CYS A 124 -12.57 -6.76 0.19
C CYS A 124 -11.97 -7.85 -0.71
N ARG A 125 -11.66 -7.49 -1.95
CA ARG A 125 -10.83 -8.31 -2.83
C ARG A 125 -9.36 -8.06 -2.50
N ILE A 126 -8.56 -9.12 -2.42
CA ILE A 126 -7.13 -9.00 -2.11
C ILE A 126 -6.35 -8.95 -3.41
N VAL A 127 -5.58 -7.88 -3.61
CA VAL A 127 -4.68 -7.69 -4.76
C VAL A 127 -3.25 -7.87 -4.28
N VAL A 128 -2.56 -8.84 -4.85
CA VAL A 128 -1.19 -9.21 -4.50
C VAL A 128 -0.23 -8.73 -5.56
N ILE A 129 0.77 -7.97 -5.14
CA ILE A 129 1.83 -7.46 -6.02
C ILE A 129 3.12 -8.22 -5.70
N PRO A 130 3.59 -9.11 -6.59
CA PRO A 130 4.92 -9.69 -6.48
C PRO A 130 6.01 -8.62 -6.62
N ARG A 131 7.02 -8.64 -5.75
CA ARG A 131 8.19 -7.79 -5.94
C ARG A 131 9.05 -8.32 -7.08
N ALA A 132 9.71 -7.41 -7.80
CA ALA A 132 10.71 -7.81 -8.79
C ALA A 132 11.78 -8.70 -8.14
N GLY A 133 12.02 -9.87 -8.72
CA GLY A 133 12.98 -10.85 -8.21
C GLY A 133 12.51 -11.64 -6.98
N SER A 134 11.25 -11.50 -6.54
CA SER A 134 10.71 -12.36 -5.48
C SER A 134 10.47 -13.78 -6.00
N ALA A 135 10.69 -14.77 -5.13
CA ALA A 135 10.34 -16.17 -5.41
C ALA A 135 8.85 -16.47 -5.14
N PHE A 136 7.98 -15.47 -5.25
CA PHE A 136 6.55 -15.67 -5.03
C PHE A 136 5.95 -16.56 -6.11
N ASP A 137 5.38 -17.67 -5.68
CA ASP A 137 4.66 -18.61 -6.52
C ASP A 137 3.19 -18.63 -6.09
N ALA A 138 2.32 -18.13 -6.97
CA ALA A 138 0.88 -18.07 -6.73
C ALA A 138 0.25 -19.47 -6.61
N GLU A 139 0.84 -20.47 -7.25
CA GLU A 139 0.42 -21.86 -7.18
C GLU A 139 1.17 -22.67 -6.10
N GLY A 140 2.11 -22.05 -5.43
CA GLY A 140 2.92 -22.65 -4.39
C GLY A 140 2.12 -23.06 -3.15
N ALA A 141 2.64 -24.01 -2.40
CA ALA A 141 1.96 -24.54 -1.19
C ALA A 141 1.65 -23.44 -0.16
N ALA A 142 2.51 -22.44 -0.01
CA ALA A 142 2.32 -21.32 0.93
C ALA A 142 1.13 -20.45 0.52
N ALA A 143 1.05 -20.06 -0.75
CA ALA A 143 -0.05 -19.26 -1.27
C ALA A 143 -1.39 -20.01 -1.20
N ARG A 144 -1.40 -21.29 -1.61
CA ARG A 144 -2.60 -22.16 -1.48
C ARG A 144 -3.06 -22.33 -0.03
N LYS A 145 -2.12 -22.39 0.93
CA LYS A 145 -2.48 -22.44 2.36
C LYS A 145 -3.23 -21.16 2.76
N VAL A 146 -2.69 -19.97 2.41
CA VAL A 146 -3.35 -18.70 2.73
C VAL A 146 -4.76 -18.67 2.16
N VAL A 147 -4.92 -18.94 0.86
CA VAL A 147 -6.22 -18.94 0.15
C VAL A 147 -7.25 -19.84 0.86
N ARG A 148 -6.88 -21.07 1.17
CA ARG A 148 -7.74 -22.02 1.89
C ARG A 148 -8.13 -21.48 3.27
N GLU A 149 -7.17 -20.97 4.02
CA GLU A 149 -7.42 -20.51 5.40
C GLU A 149 -8.23 -19.21 5.46
N ILE A 150 -8.13 -18.32 4.47
CA ILE A 150 -8.98 -17.12 4.39
C ILE A 150 -10.36 -17.42 3.77
N GLY A 151 -10.56 -18.60 3.18
CA GLY A 151 -11.86 -19.08 2.69
C GLY A 151 -12.29 -18.43 1.36
N VAL A 152 -11.36 -18.21 0.44
CA VAL A 152 -11.65 -17.70 -0.92
C VAL A 152 -11.41 -18.77 -2.00
N ASP A 153 -12.00 -18.57 -3.19
CA ASP A 153 -12.09 -19.60 -4.23
C ASP A 153 -10.76 -19.93 -4.93
N GLY A 154 -9.76 -19.03 -4.85
CA GLY A 154 -8.46 -19.26 -5.48
C GLY A 154 -7.67 -18.00 -5.76
N ILE A 155 -6.62 -18.17 -6.56
CA ILE A 155 -5.76 -17.09 -7.05
C ILE A 155 -5.93 -16.99 -8.57
N SER A 156 -6.07 -15.76 -9.06
CA SER A 156 -6.11 -15.47 -10.49
C SER A 156 -5.06 -14.41 -10.81
N VAL A 157 -4.42 -14.53 -11.96
CA VAL A 157 -3.55 -13.47 -12.49
C VAL A 157 -4.41 -12.53 -13.31
N ALA A 158 -4.35 -11.23 -13.00
CA ALA A 158 -5.06 -10.23 -13.79
C ALA A 158 -4.31 -9.96 -15.07
N ASP A 159 -4.85 -10.47 -16.17
CA ASP A 159 -4.50 -10.01 -17.51
C ASP A 159 -5.32 -8.77 -17.86
N ALA A 160 -4.78 -7.91 -18.72
CA ALA A 160 -5.47 -6.71 -19.16
C ALA A 160 -6.88 -7.05 -19.69
N GLY A 161 -7.91 -6.65 -18.96
CA GLY A 161 -9.31 -6.80 -19.38
C GLY A 161 -10.20 -7.73 -18.56
N ALA A 162 -9.67 -8.63 -17.74
CA ALA A 162 -10.48 -9.53 -16.92
C ALA A 162 -10.17 -9.37 -15.43
N VAL A 163 -11.15 -8.87 -14.67
CA VAL A 163 -11.06 -8.85 -13.19
C VAL A 163 -11.87 -10.01 -12.65
N PRO A 164 -11.26 -10.99 -11.99
CA PRO A 164 -11.96 -12.13 -11.40
C PRO A 164 -13.06 -11.69 -10.42
N ALA A 165 -14.19 -12.38 -10.45
CA ALA A 165 -15.34 -12.03 -9.62
C ALA A 165 -15.07 -12.24 -8.12
N ARG A 166 -14.26 -13.23 -7.76
CA ARG A 166 -13.91 -13.60 -6.37
C ARG A 166 -12.46 -14.11 -6.29
N GLY A 167 -11.89 -14.09 -5.08
CA GLY A 167 -10.56 -14.65 -4.84
C GLY A 167 -9.46 -13.61 -4.69
N VAL A 168 -8.24 -14.08 -4.72
CA VAL A 168 -7.02 -13.28 -4.71
C VAL A 168 -6.62 -12.96 -6.14
N ILE A 169 -6.26 -11.71 -6.40
CA ILE A 169 -5.87 -11.23 -7.73
C ILE A 169 -4.37 -10.92 -7.70
N VAL A 170 -3.57 -11.59 -8.50
CA VAL A 170 -2.15 -11.26 -8.67
C VAL A 170 -2.02 -10.26 -9.81
N VAL A 171 -1.35 -9.15 -9.55
CA VAL A 171 -1.06 -8.11 -10.55
C VAL A 171 0.45 -7.92 -10.67
N HIS A 172 1.01 -8.16 -11.84
CA HIS A 172 2.40 -7.87 -12.16
C HIS A 172 2.56 -6.39 -12.52
N ALA A 173 2.64 -5.54 -11.50
CA ALA A 173 2.84 -4.11 -11.67
C ALA A 173 4.32 -3.75 -11.91
N THR A 174 4.55 -2.58 -12.51
CA THR A 174 5.89 -2.02 -12.69
C THR A 174 6.54 -1.80 -11.34
N SER A 175 7.71 -2.37 -11.16
CA SER A 175 8.50 -2.23 -9.95
C SER A 175 9.71 -1.34 -10.19
N LEU A 176 9.75 -0.20 -9.51
CA LEU A 176 10.94 0.65 -9.49
C LEU A 176 11.82 0.25 -8.29
N PRO A 177 13.15 0.11 -8.47
CA PRO A 177 14.08 -0.26 -7.40
C PRO A 177 14.36 0.95 -6.47
N ILE A 178 13.31 1.48 -5.85
CA ILE A 178 13.38 2.59 -4.90
C ILE A 178 12.90 2.08 -3.54
N SER A 179 13.72 2.25 -2.51
CA SER A 179 13.32 1.87 -1.15
C SER A 179 13.28 3.07 -0.21
N ALA A 180 12.25 3.12 0.64
CA ALA A 180 12.11 4.17 1.64
C ALA A 180 13.31 4.21 2.62
N SER A 181 13.89 3.06 2.99
CA SER A 181 15.08 3.01 3.85
C SER A 181 16.30 3.67 3.20
N GLU A 182 16.54 3.41 1.91
CA GLU A 182 17.60 4.09 1.17
C GLU A 182 17.37 5.60 1.11
N LEU A 183 16.12 6.02 0.88
CA LEU A 183 15.76 7.45 0.83
C LEU A 183 16.04 8.14 2.16
N ARG A 184 15.73 7.51 3.30
CA ARG A 184 16.05 8.06 4.62
C ARG A 184 17.57 8.18 4.84
N THR A 185 18.33 7.17 4.44
CA THR A 185 19.81 7.21 4.48
C THR A 185 20.36 8.34 3.61
N ARG A 186 19.80 8.53 2.40
CA ARG A 186 20.18 9.63 1.52
C ARG A 186 19.86 10.99 2.13
N ALA A 187 18.68 11.12 2.73
CA ALA A 187 18.23 12.34 3.39
C ALA A 187 19.17 12.73 4.54
N ALA A 188 19.50 11.76 5.41
CA ALA A 188 20.44 11.97 6.52
C ALA A 188 21.84 12.42 6.04
N ALA A 189 22.25 11.99 4.85
CA ALA A 189 23.53 12.38 4.25
C ALA A 189 23.44 13.67 3.41
N GLY A 190 22.32 14.39 3.42
CA GLY A 190 22.10 15.58 2.59
C GLY A 190 22.13 15.33 1.08
N ARG A 191 21.95 14.07 0.65
CA ARG A 191 21.99 13.71 -0.77
C ARG A 191 20.66 13.99 -1.43
N SER A 192 20.68 14.40 -2.71
CA SER A 192 19.50 14.66 -3.51
C SER A 192 18.49 13.49 -3.51
N LEU A 193 17.23 13.80 -3.30
CA LEU A 193 16.09 12.89 -3.44
C LEU A 193 15.40 13.04 -4.80
N ALA A 194 15.90 13.90 -5.67
CA ALA A 194 15.37 14.13 -7.01
C ALA A 194 15.26 12.81 -7.79
N TYR A 195 14.23 12.70 -8.62
CA TYR A 195 13.90 11.52 -9.43
C TYR A 195 13.56 10.24 -8.65
N ARG A 196 13.48 10.32 -7.32
CA ARG A 196 13.07 9.20 -6.44
C ARG A 196 11.75 9.48 -5.75
N VAL A 197 11.55 10.75 -5.38
CA VAL A 197 10.30 11.26 -4.82
C VAL A 197 9.81 12.46 -5.64
N PRO A 198 8.51 12.78 -5.64
CA PRO A 198 8.00 14.02 -6.22
C PRO A 198 8.69 15.25 -5.63
N ALA A 199 8.92 16.28 -6.44
CA ALA A 199 9.61 17.49 -6.01
C ALA A 199 9.00 18.14 -4.76
N PRO A 200 7.66 18.26 -4.61
CA PRO A 200 7.05 18.78 -3.39
C PRO A 200 7.38 17.95 -2.14
N VAL A 201 7.52 16.63 -2.29
CA VAL A 201 7.90 15.73 -1.17
C VAL A 201 9.36 15.97 -0.78
N ALA A 202 10.28 16.11 -1.74
CA ALA A 202 11.68 16.42 -1.47
C ALA A 202 11.81 17.75 -0.71
N THR A 203 11.12 18.79 -1.19
CA THR A 203 11.06 20.11 -0.54
C THR A 203 10.50 20.02 0.89
N TYR A 204 9.43 19.25 1.08
CA TYR A 204 8.83 19.04 2.40
C TYR A 204 9.80 18.37 3.37
N ILE A 205 10.51 17.33 2.93
CA ILE A 205 11.53 16.62 3.74
C ILE A 205 12.63 17.59 4.20
N ALA A 206 13.15 18.39 3.27
CA ALA A 206 14.19 19.36 3.56
C ALA A 206 13.70 20.46 4.53
N HIS A 207 12.53 21.04 4.27
CA HIS A 207 11.95 22.12 5.08
C HIS A 207 11.70 21.68 6.54
N HIS A 208 11.18 20.47 6.72
CA HIS A 208 10.89 19.91 8.06
C HIS A 208 12.06 19.14 8.67
N ARG A 209 13.23 19.11 8.02
CA ARG A 209 14.42 18.38 8.44
C ARG A 209 14.15 16.92 8.81
N LEU A 210 13.25 16.29 8.05
CA LEU A 210 12.90 14.90 8.29
C LEU A 210 14.09 13.98 7.98
N TYR A 211 14.13 12.84 8.65
CA TYR A 211 15.17 11.81 8.46
C TYR A 211 16.59 12.30 8.71
N GLY A 212 16.78 13.34 9.53
CA GLY A 212 18.10 13.94 9.77
C GLY A 212 18.63 14.77 8.61
N TRP A 213 17.77 15.32 7.76
CA TRP A 213 18.18 16.25 6.70
C TRP A 213 19.00 17.40 7.30
N PRO A 214 20.21 17.70 6.76
CA PRO A 214 21.08 18.75 7.30
C PRO A 214 20.43 20.14 7.21
N ALA A 215 20.93 21.07 8.06
CA ALA A 215 20.48 22.45 8.13
C ALA A 215 20.95 23.24 6.90
#